data_89adeab4604f2898ad3d95b5e4f99270
#
_entry.id   89adeab4604f2898ad3d95b5e4f99270
#
_cell.length_a   1.000
_cell.length_b   1.000
_cell.length_c   1.000
_cell.angle_alpha   90.00
_cell.angle_beta   90.00
_cell.angle_gamma   90.00
#
_symmetry.space_group_name_H-M   'P 1'
#
loop_
_entity.id
_entity.type
_entity.pdbx_description
1 polymer ?
#
loop_
_entity_poly.entity_id
_entity_poly.type
_entity_poly.pdbx_seq_one_letter_code
_entity_poly.pdbx_strand_id
1 'polypeptide(L)'
;MAESTGTNEPGAWESYWQLAGTSPDLPVPWHFGTAEDMAPYLPMLLAGFDSRLPLVDAGCGNGGLTEHFAEHFETVLGTDVAAAALEKAHTGNGNTWIGRTRIGRTGNGHTGVRYEQLDSTDLAAVRALHERIGDANVHLRGVLHAMAAEQWPNALAGLAVLTGQRGRVFDVELSERFTESLAELAECFGEWPEAIREAATTGLWPAELPAQGLTGLYRRHGWLVLETGELALSSRIRLPDGTFLHLPFEYALVRRHA
;
A
#
# COMPACT_ATOMS: atom_id res chain seq x y z
N MET A 1 14.05 -25.78 -3.26
CA MET A 1 13.44 -24.48 -3.49
C MET A 1 12.15 -24.73 -4.26
N ALA A 2 11.00 -24.59 -3.63
CA ALA A 2 9.73 -24.67 -4.32
C ALA A 2 9.56 -23.36 -5.11
N GLU A 3 9.42 -23.46 -6.44
CA GLU A 3 8.96 -22.34 -7.25
C GLU A 3 7.55 -21.97 -6.74
N SER A 4 7.47 -20.90 -5.98
CA SER A 4 6.21 -20.32 -5.58
C SER A 4 5.58 -19.69 -6.83
N THR A 5 4.72 -20.41 -7.50
CA THR A 5 3.76 -19.86 -8.47
C THR A 5 2.61 -19.20 -7.70
N GLY A 6 2.94 -18.25 -6.82
CA GLY A 6 1.95 -17.45 -6.13
C GLY A 6 1.22 -16.60 -7.15
N THR A 7 -0.03 -16.91 -7.41
CA THR A 7 -0.91 -16.07 -8.21
C THR A 7 -1.42 -14.96 -7.29
N ASN A 8 -0.77 -13.80 -7.32
CA ASN A 8 -1.28 -12.58 -6.66
C ASN A 8 -2.55 -12.08 -7.38
N GLU A 9 -3.51 -12.97 -7.52
CA GLU A 9 -4.80 -12.69 -8.15
C GLU A 9 -5.70 -11.88 -7.19
N PRO A 10 -6.58 -11.02 -7.69
CA PRO A 10 -7.53 -10.26 -6.85
C PRO A 10 -8.33 -11.14 -5.87
N GLY A 11 -8.69 -12.36 -6.28
CA GLY A 11 -9.40 -13.31 -5.43
C GLY A 11 -8.58 -13.84 -4.24
N ALA A 12 -7.25 -13.86 -4.33
CA ALA A 12 -6.38 -14.24 -3.23
C ALA A 12 -6.40 -13.17 -2.13
N TRP A 13 -6.39 -11.89 -2.50
CA TRP A 13 -6.53 -10.77 -1.57
C TRP A 13 -7.91 -10.72 -0.91
N GLU A 14 -8.98 -10.99 -1.66
CA GLU A 14 -10.32 -11.11 -1.09
C GLU A 14 -10.36 -12.18 0.00
N SER A 15 -9.84 -13.39 -0.30
CA SER A 15 -9.79 -14.51 0.65
C SER A 15 -8.94 -14.17 1.87
N TYR A 16 -7.79 -13.52 1.67
CA TYR A 16 -6.93 -13.07 2.75
C TYR A 16 -7.66 -12.11 3.70
N TRP A 17 -8.33 -11.09 3.16
CA TRP A 17 -9.04 -10.11 3.97
C TRP A 17 -10.29 -10.70 4.64
N GLN A 18 -10.92 -11.73 4.07
CA GLN A 18 -11.99 -12.48 4.75
C GLN A 18 -11.47 -13.21 6.00
N LEU A 19 -10.28 -13.78 5.92
CA LEU A 19 -9.66 -14.51 7.05
C LEU A 19 -8.98 -13.55 8.03
N ALA A 20 -8.39 -12.47 7.57
CA ALA A 20 -7.72 -11.48 8.39
C ALA A 20 -8.69 -10.90 9.43
N GLY A 21 -8.40 -11.07 10.73
CA GLY A 21 -9.23 -10.57 11.83
C GLY A 21 -10.26 -11.58 12.34
N THR A 22 -10.34 -12.79 11.82
CA THR A 22 -11.09 -13.89 12.46
C THR A 22 -10.34 -14.46 13.67
N SER A 23 -9.04 -14.22 13.76
CA SER A 23 -8.23 -14.50 14.95
C SER A 23 -7.39 -13.27 15.30
N PRO A 24 -7.53 -12.73 16.54
CA PRO A 24 -6.73 -11.60 16.98
C PRO A 24 -5.24 -11.92 17.11
N ASP A 25 -4.88 -13.20 17.13
CA ASP A 25 -3.53 -13.70 17.35
C ASP A 25 -2.76 -14.01 16.07
N LEU A 26 -3.40 -13.90 14.88
CA LEU A 26 -2.70 -14.02 13.61
C LEU A 26 -2.01 -12.70 13.28
N PRO A 27 -0.71 -12.58 13.51
CA PRO A 27 0.05 -11.44 13.04
C PRO A 27 0.07 -11.49 11.52
N VAL A 28 -0.63 -10.56 10.91
CA VAL A 28 -0.67 -10.44 9.45
C VAL A 28 0.56 -9.64 9.05
N PRO A 29 1.56 -10.24 8.37
CA PRO A 29 2.84 -9.58 8.11
C PRO A 29 2.70 -8.29 7.31
N TRP A 30 1.58 -8.13 6.62
CA TRP A 30 1.29 -6.99 5.75
C TRP A 30 0.35 -5.95 6.37
N HIS A 31 -0.01 -6.13 7.65
CA HIS A 31 -0.94 -5.22 8.32
C HIS A 31 -0.19 -4.05 8.95
N PHE A 32 -0.29 -2.92 8.29
CA PHE A 32 0.18 -1.62 8.77
C PHE A 32 -1.05 -0.72 8.94
N GLY A 33 -1.16 0.02 10.01
CA GLY A 33 -2.39 0.77 10.23
C GLY A 33 -2.32 1.85 11.30
N THR A 34 -1.09 2.26 11.67
CA THR A 34 -0.91 3.32 12.66
C THR A 34 -0.12 4.49 12.08
N ALA A 35 -0.26 5.67 12.71
CA ALA A 35 0.56 6.83 12.37
C ALA A 35 2.05 6.54 12.49
N GLU A 36 2.45 5.68 13.42
CA GLU A 36 3.83 5.27 13.63
C GLU A 36 4.40 4.52 12.42
N ASP A 37 3.56 3.76 11.72
CA ASP A 37 3.95 3.03 10.51
C ASP A 37 4.28 3.96 9.33
N MET A 38 3.74 5.19 9.33
CA MET A 38 4.02 6.21 8.31
C MET A 38 5.14 7.18 8.72
N ALA A 39 5.39 7.32 10.02
CA ALA A 39 6.31 8.33 10.55
C ALA A 39 7.67 8.39 9.83
N PRO A 40 8.27 7.24 9.39
CA PRO A 40 9.54 7.26 8.68
C PRO A 40 9.52 7.98 7.32
N TYR A 41 8.38 8.02 6.63
CA TYR A 41 8.28 8.59 5.27
C TYR A 41 7.25 9.70 5.12
N LEU A 42 6.38 9.93 6.09
CA LEU A 42 5.35 10.96 6.03
C LEU A 42 5.89 12.37 5.72
N PRO A 43 7.03 12.83 6.28
CA PRO A 43 7.57 14.14 5.93
C PRO A 43 7.94 14.27 4.45
N MET A 44 8.51 13.21 3.84
CA MET A 44 8.86 13.21 2.41
C MET A 44 7.61 13.21 1.53
N LEU A 45 6.61 12.41 1.89
CA LEU A 45 5.32 12.38 1.20
C LEU A 45 4.67 13.77 1.22
N LEU A 46 4.58 14.41 2.38
CA LEU A 46 3.95 15.72 2.53
C LEU A 46 4.72 16.82 1.79
N ALA A 47 6.05 16.78 1.79
CA ALA A 47 6.88 17.71 1.02
C ALA A 47 6.73 17.48 -0.50
N GLY A 48 6.48 16.23 -0.90
CA GLY A 48 6.33 15.84 -2.30
C GLY A 48 4.98 16.16 -2.91
N PHE A 49 3.91 16.17 -2.13
CA PHE A 49 2.53 16.28 -2.61
C PHE A 49 1.98 17.72 -2.59
N ASP A 50 1.12 18.04 -3.54
CA ASP A 50 0.29 19.25 -3.49
C ASP A 50 -0.94 18.98 -2.60
N SER A 51 -0.96 19.53 -1.39
CA SER A 51 -2.05 19.30 -0.43
C SER A 51 -3.43 19.81 -0.88
N ARG A 52 -3.50 20.58 -1.97
CA ARG A 52 -4.76 21.05 -2.56
C ARG A 52 -5.42 20.00 -3.46
N LEU A 53 -4.69 18.95 -3.85
CA LEU A 53 -5.22 17.83 -4.61
C LEU A 53 -5.80 16.77 -3.67
N PRO A 54 -6.83 16.04 -4.10
CA PRO A 54 -7.25 14.83 -3.40
C PRO A 54 -6.08 13.86 -3.22
N LEU A 55 -6.13 13.06 -2.16
CA LEU A 55 -5.24 11.92 -1.98
C LEU A 55 -6.04 10.63 -2.24
N VAL A 56 -5.53 9.79 -3.13
CA VAL A 56 -5.96 8.39 -3.31
C VAL A 56 -4.94 7.50 -2.62
N ASP A 57 -5.37 6.74 -1.62
CA ASP A 57 -4.60 5.69 -0.97
C ASP A 57 -4.96 4.37 -1.67
N ALA A 58 -4.16 3.96 -2.63
CA ALA A 58 -4.42 2.81 -3.49
C ALA A 58 -3.88 1.52 -2.84
N GLY A 59 -4.73 0.48 -2.75
CA GLY A 59 -4.44 -0.72 -1.98
C GLY A 59 -4.49 -0.44 -0.48
N CYS A 60 -5.50 0.33 -0.04
CA CYS A 60 -5.59 0.83 1.34
C CYS A 60 -5.86 -0.23 2.40
N GLY A 61 -6.19 -1.48 1.99
CA GLY A 61 -6.53 -2.55 2.91
C GLY A 61 -7.70 -2.16 3.83
N ASN A 62 -7.51 -2.34 5.13
CA ASN A 62 -8.51 -1.96 6.15
C ASN A 62 -8.55 -0.46 6.47
N GLY A 63 -7.89 0.39 5.71
CA GLY A 63 -7.96 1.83 5.83
C GLY A 63 -7.17 2.45 6.98
N GLY A 64 -6.35 1.67 7.68
CA GLY A 64 -5.63 2.16 8.86
C GLY A 64 -4.75 3.38 8.57
N LEU A 65 -3.99 3.36 7.47
CA LEU A 65 -3.17 4.52 7.05
C LEU A 65 -4.02 5.62 6.43
N THR A 66 -5.04 5.25 5.66
CA THR A 66 -5.92 6.20 4.96
C THR A 66 -6.52 7.25 5.91
N GLU A 67 -6.89 6.82 7.11
CA GLU A 67 -7.48 7.71 8.12
C GLU A 67 -6.51 8.78 8.62
N HIS A 68 -5.22 8.43 8.75
CA HIS A 68 -4.20 9.39 9.18
C HIS A 68 -3.91 10.44 8.11
N PHE A 69 -4.06 10.12 6.83
CA PHE A 69 -3.92 11.12 5.76
C PHE A 69 -4.98 12.23 5.84
N ALA A 70 -6.13 11.97 6.44
CA ALA A 70 -7.18 12.98 6.62
C ALA A 70 -6.78 14.14 7.57
N GLU A 71 -5.69 14.00 8.30
CA GLU A 71 -5.10 15.10 9.07
C GLU A 71 -4.35 16.11 8.17
N HIS A 72 -3.98 15.69 6.96
CA HIS A 72 -3.12 16.44 6.06
C HIS A 72 -3.78 16.83 4.73
N PHE A 73 -4.83 16.12 4.31
CA PHE A 73 -5.52 16.34 3.04
C PHE A 73 -7.02 16.54 3.27
N GLU A 74 -7.62 17.49 2.57
CA GLU A 74 -9.06 17.81 2.69
C GLU A 74 -9.93 16.65 2.17
N THR A 75 -9.48 15.98 1.11
CA THR A 75 -10.19 14.85 0.49
C THR A 75 -9.26 13.66 0.42
N VAL A 76 -9.65 12.56 1.07
CA VAL A 76 -8.93 11.29 1.07
C VAL A 76 -9.85 10.18 0.60
N LEU A 77 -9.39 9.39 -0.36
CA LEU A 77 -10.07 8.23 -0.90
C LEU A 77 -9.19 6.99 -0.75
N GLY A 78 -9.61 6.05 0.10
CA GLY A 78 -9.02 4.71 0.14
C GLY A 78 -9.63 3.83 -0.93
N THR A 79 -8.80 3.14 -1.70
CA THR A 79 -9.26 2.17 -2.70
C THR A 79 -8.57 0.84 -2.50
N ASP A 80 -9.31 -0.26 -2.69
CA ASP A 80 -8.77 -1.61 -2.64
C ASP A 80 -9.56 -2.51 -3.62
N VAL A 81 -8.90 -3.54 -4.13
CA VAL A 81 -9.54 -4.54 -5.00
C VAL A 81 -10.43 -5.49 -4.19
N ALA A 82 -10.09 -5.73 -2.92
CA ALA A 82 -10.79 -6.62 -2.03
C ALA A 82 -11.95 -5.91 -1.31
N ALA A 83 -13.17 -6.36 -1.55
CA ALA A 83 -14.35 -5.84 -0.85
C ALA A 83 -14.27 -6.10 0.66
N ALA A 84 -13.76 -7.27 1.07
CA ALA A 84 -13.59 -7.62 2.48
C ALA A 84 -12.61 -6.71 3.23
N ALA A 85 -11.61 -6.15 2.54
CA ALA A 85 -10.72 -5.13 3.10
C ALA A 85 -11.52 -3.86 3.44
N LEU A 86 -12.31 -3.39 2.48
CA LEU A 86 -13.11 -2.18 2.63
C LEU A 86 -14.25 -2.32 3.64
N GLU A 87 -14.82 -3.50 3.81
CA GLU A 87 -15.77 -3.77 4.90
C GLU A 87 -15.12 -3.55 6.27
N LYS A 88 -13.85 -3.96 6.42
CA LYS A 88 -13.08 -3.69 7.66
C LYS A 88 -12.76 -2.22 7.81
N ALA A 89 -12.38 -1.54 6.72
CA ALA A 89 -12.18 -0.09 6.73
C ALA A 89 -13.44 0.67 7.15
N HIS A 90 -14.61 0.20 6.74
CA HIS A 90 -15.90 0.80 7.12
C HIS A 90 -16.28 0.52 8.59
N THR A 91 -15.93 -0.63 9.14
CA THR A 91 -16.31 -1.03 10.50
C THR A 91 -15.25 -0.71 11.55
N GLY A 92 -14.01 -0.46 11.12
CA GLY A 92 -12.88 -0.16 12.00
C GLY A 92 -13.03 1.15 12.77
N ASN A 93 -12.57 1.13 14.01
CA ASN A 93 -12.36 2.29 14.88
C ASN A 93 -13.60 3.00 15.48
N GLY A 94 -14.79 2.38 15.52
CA GLY A 94 -15.94 2.91 16.27
C GLY A 94 -16.46 4.26 15.77
N ASN A 95 -16.23 4.60 14.53
CA ASN A 95 -16.60 5.86 13.91
C ASN A 95 -17.97 5.79 13.24
N THR A 96 -18.74 6.88 13.35
CA THR A 96 -20.07 6.99 12.76
C THR A 96 -19.96 7.24 11.26
N TRP A 97 -20.53 6.35 10.47
CA TRP A 97 -20.60 6.46 9.00
C TRP A 97 -21.94 7.05 8.57
N ILE A 98 -21.92 7.97 7.62
CA ILE A 98 -23.10 8.40 6.90
C ILE A 98 -22.93 7.96 5.45
N GLY A 99 -23.58 6.87 5.09
CA GLY A 99 -23.40 6.23 3.79
C GLY A 99 -22.00 5.57 3.68
N ARG A 100 -21.29 5.78 2.56
CA ARG A 100 -19.91 5.31 2.34
C ARG A 100 -18.84 6.35 2.73
N THR A 101 -19.23 7.41 3.43
CA THR A 101 -18.33 8.51 3.80
C THR A 101 -18.23 8.59 5.31
N ARG A 102 -17.02 8.55 5.82
CA ARG A 102 -16.75 8.89 7.22
C ARG A 102 -16.66 10.40 7.36
N ILE A 103 -17.42 10.96 8.33
CA ILE A 103 -17.27 12.34 8.74
C ILE A 103 -16.49 12.34 10.06
N GLY A 104 -15.19 12.63 9.97
CA GLY A 104 -14.35 12.88 11.13
C GLY A 104 -14.22 14.37 11.41
N ARG A 105 -14.09 14.77 12.69
CA ARG A 105 -13.66 16.12 13.04
C ARG A 105 -12.15 16.10 13.22
N THR A 106 -11.42 16.70 12.30
CA THR A 106 -10.06 17.18 12.58
C THR A 106 -10.11 18.59 13.14
N GLY A 107 -9.05 19.05 13.78
CA GLY A 107 -9.00 20.39 14.37
C GLY A 107 -9.28 21.56 13.43
N ASN A 108 -9.29 21.33 12.11
CA ASN A 108 -9.42 22.34 11.06
C ASN A 108 -10.70 22.23 10.22
N GLY A 109 -11.69 21.40 10.59
CA GLY A 109 -12.92 21.26 9.81
C GLY A 109 -13.25 19.82 9.44
N HIS A 110 -14.25 19.63 8.56
CA HIS A 110 -14.70 18.31 8.14
C HIS A 110 -13.79 17.75 7.06
N THR A 111 -13.00 16.74 7.37
CA THR A 111 -12.33 15.90 6.36
C THR A 111 -13.18 14.67 6.10
N GLY A 112 -13.50 14.42 4.82
CA GLY A 112 -14.23 13.24 4.43
C GLY A 112 -13.26 12.17 3.94
N VAL A 113 -13.09 11.07 4.70
CA VAL A 113 -12.50 9.84 4.17
C VAL A 113 -13.60 9.04 3.49
N ARG A 114 -13.33 8.54 2.29
CA ARG A 114 -14.21 7.66 1.54
C ARG A 114 -13.46 6.38 1.19
N TYR A 115 -14.20 5.30 1.03
CA TYR A 115 -13.63 4.04 0.55
C TYR A 115 -14.43 3.55 -0.65
N GLU A 116 -13.72 3.08 -1.68
CA GLU A 116 -14.32 2.59 -2.91
C GLU A 116 -13.56 1.38 -3.43
N GLN A 117 -14.28 0.35 -3.88
CA GLN A 117 -13.65 -0.79 -4.51
C GLN A 117 -13.13 -0.39 -5.89
N LEU A 118 -11.83 -0.61 -6.12
CA LEU A 118 -11.16 -0.27 -7.37
C LEU A 118 -10.04 -1.26 -7.63
N ASP A 119 -10.06 -1.86 -8.80
CA ASP A 119 -8.88 -2.51 -9.38
C ASP A 119 -8.08 -1.44 -10.15
N SER A 120 -6.87 -1.13 -9.68
CA SER A 120 -6.00 -0.14 -10.31
C SER A 120 -5.53 -0.54 -11.72
N THR A 121 -5.73 -1.79 -12.11
CA THR A 121 -5.44 -2.30 -13.46
C THR A 121 -6.62 -2.16 -14.42
N ASP A 122 -7.83 -1.92 -13.92
CA ASP A 122 -9.02 -1.61 -14.75
C ASP A 122 -9.03 -0.14 -15.14
N LEU A 123 -8.47 0.15 -16.30
CA LEU A 123 -8.36 1.52 -16.80
C LEU A 123 -9.71 2.20 -17.04
N ALA A 124 -10.80 1.47 -17.24
CA ALA A 124 -12.12 2.06 -17.40
C ALA A 124 -12.65 2.55 -16.05
N ALA A 125 -12.56 1.73 -15.00
CA ALA A 125 -12.93 2.11 -13.64
C ALA A 125 -12.05 3.25 -13.12
N VAL A 126 -10.75 3.21 -13.38
CA VAL A 126 -9.81 4.27 -12.99
C VAL A 126 -10.13 5.60 -13.67
N ARG A 127 -10.47 5.61 -14.98
CA ARG A 127 -10.91 6.83 -15.68
C ARG A 127 -12.21 7.39 -15.10
N ALA A 128 -13.18 6.53 -14.83
CA ALA A 128 -14.44 6.95 -14.21
C ALA A 128 -14.21 7.57 -12.81
N LEU A 129 -13.26 7.06 -12.04
CA LEU A 129 -12.85 7.68 -10.79
C LEU A 129 -12.22 9.05 -11.05
N HIS A 130 -11.22 9.14 -11.94
CA HIS A 130 -10.54 10.40 -12.25
C HIS A 130 -11.50 11.49 -12.75
N GLU A 131 -12.49 11.14 -13.59
CA GLU A 131 -13.53 12.07 -14.05
C GLU A 131 -14.33 12.69 -12.89
N ARG A 132 -14.49 11.96 -11.77
CA ARG A 132 -15.23 12.43 -10.59
C ARG A 132 -14.38 13.29 -9.65
N ILE A 133 -13.08 12.96 -9.50
CA ILE A 133 -12.24 13.59 -8.48
C ILE A 133 -11.19 14.55 -9.07
N GLY A 134 -10.93 14.48 -10.38
CA GLY A 134 -9.84 15.21 -11.04
C GLY A 134 -8.46 14.62 -10.75
N ASP A 135 -7.43 15.39 -11.06
CA ASP A 135 -6.04 15.03 -10.75
C ASP A 135 -5.84 14.84 -9.24
N ALA A 136 -5.19 13.77 -8.85
CA ALA A 136 -4.98 13.38 -7.46
C ALA A 136 -3.51 13.05 -7.16
N ASN A 137 -3.08 13.22 -5.93
CA ASN A 137 -1.90 12.52 -5.44
C ASN A 137 -2.27 11.07 -5.15
N VAL A 138 -1.35 10.14 -5.35
CA VAL A 138 -1.57 8.72 -5.09
C VAL A 138 -0.49 8.20 -4.14
N HIS A 139 -0.92 7.59 -3.05
CA HIS A 139 -0.07 6.82 -2.17
C HIS A 139 -0.27 5.34 -2.44
N LEU A 140 0.82 4.58 -2.48
CA LEU A 140 0.82 3.12 -2.49
C LEU A 140 1.77 2.63 -1.39
N ARG A 141 1.40 1.52 -0.76
CA ARG A 141 2.30 0.81 0.13
C ARG A 141 2.06 -0.69 0.06
N GLY A 142 3.05 -1.40 -0.46
CA GLY A 142 2.96 -2.85 -0.59
C GLY A 142 1.96 -3.31 -1.63
N VAL A 143 1.81 -2.58 -2.72
CA VAL A 143 0.79 -2.84 -3.75
C VAL A 143 1.42 -3.46 -5.00
N LEU A 144 2.49 -2.87 -5.51
CA LEU A 144 3.10 -3.36 -6.75
C LEU A 144 3.77 -4.72 -6.55
N HIS A 145 4.47 -4.95 -5.42
CA HIS A 145 5.02 -6.27 -5.13
C HIS A 145 3.93 -7.31 -4.78
N ALA A 146 2.74 -6.84 -4.46
CA ALA A 146 1.56 -7.69 -4.21
C ALA A 146 0.79 -8.07 -5.49
N MET A 147 1.25 -7.60 -6.66
CA MET A 147 0.70 -7.91 -7.97
C MET A 147 1.62 -8.85 -8.75
N ALA A 148 1.06 -9.63 -9.68
CA ALA A 148 1.86 -10.31 -10.68
C ALA A 148 2.54 -9.27 -11.61
N ALA A 149 3.77 -9.56 -12.03
CA ALA A 149 4.57 -8.61 -12.82
C ALA A 149 3.89 -8.20 -14.15
N GLU A 150 3.08 -9.08 -14.70
CA GLU A 150 2.30 -8.85 -15.92
C GLU A 150 1.23 -7.76 -15.75
N GLN A 151 0.84 -7.47 -14.51
CA GLN A 151 -0.17 -6.45 -14.18
C GLN A 151 0.44 -5.04 -14.03
N TRP A 152 1.74 -4.91 -13.79
CA TRP A 152 2.40 -3.62 -13.56
C TRP A 152 2.18 -2.59 -14.68
N PRO A 153 2.24 -2.94 -15.98
CA PRO A 153 1.99 -1.96 -17.03
C PRO A 153 0.61 -1.30 -16.92
N ASN A 154 -0.42 -2.09 -16.61
CA ASN A 154 -1.79 -1.59 -16.45
C ASN A 154 -1.94 -0.79 -15.16
N ALA A 155 -1.37 -1.27 -14.03
CA ALA A 155 -1.38 -0.53 -12.78
C ALA A 155 -0.71 0.85 -12.93
N LEU A 156 0.49 0.90 -13.52
CA LEU A 156 1.20 2.15 -13.77
C LEU A 156 0.46 3.09 -14.76
N ALA A 157 -0.25 2.52 -15.74
CA ALA A 157 -1.12 3.30 -16.61
C ALA A 157 -2.34 3.86 -15.83
N GLY A 158 -2.89 3.08 -14.90
CA GLY A 158 -3.95 3.53 -14.00
C GLY A 158 -3.49 4.68 -13.09
N LEU A 159 -2.31 4.55 -12.48
CA LEU A 159 -1.69 5.64 -11.70
C LEU A 159 -1.49 6.91 -12.53
N ALA A 160 -1.11 6.74 -13.81
CA ALA A 160 -0.94 7.87 -14.72
C ALA A 160 -2.26 8.60 -15.02
N VAL A 161 -3.36 7.88 -15.09
CA VAL A 161 -4.69 8.47 -15.22
C VAL A 161 -5.06 9.22 -13.95
N LEU A 162 -4.90 8.61 -12.76
CA LEU A 162 -5.26 9.25 -11.49
C LEU A 162 -4.46 10.52 -11.22
N THR A 163 -3.16 10.51 -11.50
CA THR A 163 -2.30 11.67 -11.25
C THR A 163 -2.53 12.79 -12.24
N GLY A 164 -2.99 12.47 -13.45
CA GLY A 164 -3.17 13.47 -14.51
C GLY A 164 -1.89 14.27 -14.78
N GLN A 165 -2.03 15.59 -14.86
CA GLN A 165 -0.90 16.52 -15.11
C GLN A 165 -0.28 17.07 -13.81
N ARG A 166 -1.01 17.06 -12.70
CA ARG A 166 -0.67 17.78 -11.48
C ARG A 166 -0.26 16.87 -10.33
N GLY A 167 -0.87 15.68 -10.25
CA GLY A 167 -0.65 14.74 -9.18
C GLY A 167 0.71 14.06 -9.26
N ARG A 168 1.07 13.42 -8.16
CA ARG A 168 2.29 12.62 -8.00
C ARG A 168 1.94 11.31 -7.34
N VAL A 169 2.84 10.35 -7.49
CA VAL A 169 2.78 9.08 -6.77
C VAL A 169 3.88 9.05 -5.73
N PHE A 170 3.55 8.66 -4.52
CA PHE A 170 4.49 8.24 -3.49
C PHE A 170 4.26 6.77 -3.21
N ASP A 171 5.22 5.95 -3.59
CA ASP A 171 5.13 4.49 -3.55
C ASP A 171 6.17 3.92 -2.59
N VAL A 172 5.75 2.96 -1.75
CA VAL A 172 6.58 2.31 -0.74
C VAL A 172 6.44 0.80 -0.91
N GLU A 173 7.52 0.15 -1.35
CA GLU A 173 7.51 -1.28 -1.69
C GLU A 173 8.64 -2.03 -0.98
N LEU A 174 8.49 -3.34 -0.79
CA LEU A 174 9.59 -4.16 -0.32
C LEU A 174 10.78 -4.04 -1.28
N SER A 175 11.96 -3.80 -0.72
CA SER A 175 13.16 -3.68 -1.53
C SER A 175 13.67 -5.05 -1.99
N GLU A 176 14.56 -5.08 -2.98
CA GLU A 176 15.25 -6.30 -3.43
C GLU A 176 16.03 -7.00 -2.31
N ARG A 177 16.33 -6.30 -1.20
CA ARG A 177 16.99 -6.87 -0.02
C ARG A 177 16.07 -7.71 0.88
N PHE A 178 14.77 -7.79 0.58
CA PHE A 178 13.82 -8.55 1.39
C PHE A 178 14.21 -10.03 1.51
N THR A 179 14.55 -10.67 0.39
CA THR A 179 14.96 -12.08 0.38
C THR A 179 16.25 -12.31 1.15
N GLU A 180 17.24 -11.39 1.05
CA GLU A 180 18.47 -11.41 1.82
C GLU A 180 18.19 -11.28 3.33
N SER A 181 17.32 -10.36 3.71
CA SER A 181 16.92 -10.17 5.12
C SER A 181 16.26 -11.41 5.72
N LEU A 182 15.48 -12.15 4.93
CA LEU A 182 14.89 -13.42 5.39
C LEU A 182 15.95 -14.51 5.55
N ALA A 183 16.98 -14.55 4.71
CA ALA A 183 18.09 -15.49 4.87
C ALA A 183 18.89 -15.19 6.14
N GLU A 184 19.18 -13.92 6.41
CA GLU A 184 19.84 -13.47 7.64
C GLU A 184 19.02 -13.86 8.90
N LEU A 185 17.70 -13.71 8.86
CA LEU A 185 16.81 -14.14 9.95
C LEU A 185 16.91 -15.65 10.20
N ALA A 186 16.90 -16.45 9.13
CA ALA A 186 17.03 -17.89 9.25
C ALA A 186 18.40 -18.32 9.81
N GLU A 187 19.47 -17.60 9.47
CA GLU A 187 20.80 -17.82 10.04
C GLU A 187 20.85 -17.46 11.53
N CYS A 188 20.22 -16.34 11.93
CA CYS A 188 20.25 -15.87 13.33
C CYS A 188 19.35 -16.71 14.26
N PHE A 189 18.18 -17.13 13.81
CA PHE A 189 17.16 -17.75 14.65
C PHE A 189 16.85 -19.20 14.28
N GLY A 190 17.50 -19.75 13.25
CA GLY A 190 17.33 -21.13 12.78
C GLY A 190 16.14 -21.34 11.86
N GLU A 191 15.17 -20.44 11.84
CA GLU A 191 13.99 -20.49 10.98
C GLU A 191 13.39 -19.09 10.77
N TRP A 192 12.52 -18.96 9.79
CA TRP A 192 11.72 -17.75 9.62
C TRP A 192 10.65 -17.65 10.70
N PRO A 193 10.23 -16.43 11.09
CA PRO A 193 9.06 -16.22 11.92
C PRO A 193 7.82 -16.92 11.34
N GLU A 194 6.98 -17.49 12.22
CA GLU A 194 5.80 -18.27 11.81
C GLU A 194 4.90 -17.51 10.85
N ALA A 195 4.61 -16.23 11.11
CA ALA A 195 3.78 -15.40 10.24
C ALA A 195 4.34 -15.26 8.81
N ILE A 196 5.67 -15.25 8.66
CA ILE A 196 6.32 -15.22 7.33
C ILE A 196 6.17 -16.58 6.65
N ARG A 197 6.33 -17.67 7.40
CA ARG A 197 6.15 -19.03 6.85
C ARG A 197 4.71 -19.26 6.41
N GLU A 198 3.74 -18.81 7.19
CA GLU A 198 2.32 -18.89 6.84
C GLU A 198 2.02 -18.06 5.59
N ALA A 199 2.50 -16.81 5.51
CA ALA A 199 2.34 -15.97 4.32
C ALA A 199 2.90 -16.66 3.06
N ALA A 200 4.03 -17.32 3.16
CA ALA A 200 4.63 -18.05 2.03
C ALA A 200 3.75 -19.21 1.52
N THR A 201 2.83 -19.74 2.34
CA THR A 201 1.92 -20.82 1.95
C THR A 201 0.60 -20.34 1.36
N THR A 202 0.26 -19.06 1.53
CA THR A 202 -1.03 -18.49 1.09
C THR A 202 -1.07 -18.11 -0.39
N GLY A 203 0.05 -18.18 -1.10
CA GLY A 203 0.17 -17.66 -2.47
C GLY A 203 0.28 -16.14 -2.57
N LEU A 204 0.36 -15.44 -1.45
CA LEU A 204 0.54 -13.98 -1.37
C LEU A 204 2.01 -13.60 -1.14
N TRP A 205 2.91 -14.31 -1.79
CA TRP A 205 4.33 -13.99 -1.70
C TRP A 205 4.66 -12.78 -2.56
N PRO A 206 5.44 -11.82 -2.04
CA PRO A 206 5.81 -10.63 -2.81
C PRO A 206 6.49 -10.99 -4.13
N ALA A 207 6.05 -10.36 -5.21
CA ALA A 207 6.75 -10.42 -6.48
C ALA A 207 8.09 -9.67 -6.37
N GLU A 208 9.13 -10.23 -6.94
CA GLU A 208 10.42 -9.54 -7.01
C GLU A 208 10.31 -8.36 -7.96
N LEU A 209 10.64 -7.17 -7.45
CA LEU A 209 10.78 -6.00 -8.30
C LEU A 209 11.90 -6.23 -9.35
N PRO A 210 11.77 -5.62 -10.52
CA PRO A 210 12.78 -5.81 -11.57
C PRO A 210 14.13 -5.22 -11.16
N ALA A 211 15.19 -5.62 -11.84
CA ALA A 211 16.52 -5.03 -11.65
C ALA A 211 16.46 -3.51 -11.64
N GLN A 212 17.14 -2.86 -10.70
CA GLN A 212 17.06 -1.44 -10.35
C GLN A 212 15.79 -1.06 -9.53
N GLY A 213 15.10 -2.05 -8.98
CA GLY A 213 14.01 -1.86 -8.03
C GLY A 213 12.86 -1.01 -8.55
N LEU A 214 12.20 -0.36 -7.63
CA LEU A 214 11.06 0.53 -7.87
C LEU A 214 11.42 1.67 -8.84
N THR A 215 12.61 2.26 -8.68
CA THR A 215 13.11 3.31 -9.58
C THR A 215 13.20 2.84 -11.03
N GLY A 216 13.74 1.63 -11.25
CA GLY A 216 13.84 1.04 -12.59
C GLY A 216 12.48 0.74 -13.19
N LEU A 217 11.53 0.28 -12.38
CA LEU A 217 10.17 0.02 -12.81
C LEU A 217 9.50 1.31 -13.33
N TYR A 218 9.51 2.38 -12.55
CA TYR A 218 8.89 3.65 -12.94
C TYR A 218 9.52 4.26 -14.19
N ARG A 219 10.86 4.29 -14.27
CA ARG A 219 11.58 4.86 -15.44
C ARG A 219 11.24 4.12 -16.73
N ARG A 220 11.16 2.79 -16.70
CA ARG A 220 10.79 1.99 -17.90
C ARG A 220 9.38 2.28 -18.41
N HIS A 221 8.49 2.75 -17.54
CA HIS A 221 7.12 3.10 -17.89
C HIS A 221 6.90 4.61 -18.09
N GLY A 222 7.98 5.38 -18.32
CA GLY A 222 7.89 6.79 -18.70
C GLY A 222 7.54 7.74 -17.54
N TRP A 223 7.96 7.38 -16.31
CA TRP A 223 7.83 8.23 -15.15
C TRP A 223 9.15 8.92 -14.82
N LEU A 224 9.06 10.17 -14.36
CA LEU A 224 10.19 10.91 -13.79
C LEU A 224 10.26 10.62 -12.29
N VAL A 225 11.37 10.04 -11.85
CA VAL A 225 11.67 9.85 -10.42
C VAL A 225 12.22 11.14 -9.86
N LEU A 226 11.52 11.73 -8.90
CA LEU A 226 11.88 12.99 -8.24
C LEU A 226 12.73 12.74 -7.01
N GLU A 227 12.39 11.69 -6.24
CA GLU A 227 13.06 11.31 -5.01
C GLU A 227 12.93 9.80 -4.83
N THR A 228 13.91 9.18 -4.20
CA THR A 228 13.91 7.76 -3.84
C THR A 228 14.82 7.53 -2.65
N GLY A 229 14.58 6.46 -1.92
CA GLY A 229 15.43 6.06 -0.79
C GLY A 229 14.99 4.74 -0.20
N GLU A 230 15.75 4.30 0.80
CA GLU A 230 15.49 3.08 1.54
C GLU A 230 14.86 3.40 2.89
N LEU A 231 14.02 2.49 3.36
CA LEU A 231 13.33 2.55 4.65
C LEU A 231 13.47 1.22 5.37
N ALA A 232 13.60 1.25 6.68
CA ALA A 232 13.42 0.09 7.53
C ALA A 232 12.10 0.27 8.29
N LEU A 233 11.08 -0.48 7.87
CA LEU A 233 9.76 -0.36 8.49
C LEU A 233 9.50 -1.52 9.44
N SER A 234 9.04 -1.19 10.65
CA SER A 234 8.70 -2.19 11.66
C SER A 234 7.48 -2.98 11.21
N SER A 235 7.61 -4.30 11.21
CA SER A 235 6.45 -5.19 11.16
C SER A 235 5.93 -5.41 12.59
N ARG A 236 4.74 -5.96 12.73
CA ARG A 236 4.20 -6.33 14.06
C ARG A 236 4.66 -7.72 14.51
N ILE A 237 5.55 -8.34 13.77
CA ILE A 237 6.11 -9.67 14.07
C ILE A 237 7.17 -9.52 15.14
N ARG A 238 6.99 -10.20 16.28
CA ARG A 238 8.00 -10.28 17.32
C ARG A 238 9.00 -11.38 16.99
N LEU A 239 10.27 -11.04 17.13
CA LEU A 239 11.38 -12.00 17.07
C LEU A 239 11.57 -12.71 18.40
N PRO A 240 12.30 -13.85 18.44
CA PRO A 240 12.55 -14.59 19.67
C PRO A 240 13.26 -13.80 20.77
N ASP A 241 14.01 -12.77 20.42
CA ASP A 241 14.68 -11.85 21.36
C ASP A 241 13.75 -10.75 21.91
N GLY A 242 12.48 -10.73 21.47
CA GLY A 242 11.46 -9.79 21.90
C GLY A 242 11.42 -8.48 21.11
N THR A 243 12.33 -8.27 20.18
CA THR A 243 12.29 -7.11 19.28
C THR A 243 11.25 -7.29 18.16
N PHE A 244 10.89 -6.21 17.46
CA PHE A 244 10.06 -6.30 16.28
C PHE A 244 10.92 -6.49 15.02
N LEU A 245 10.45 -7.34 14.12
CA LEU A 245 11.06 -7.50 12.81
C LEU A 245 10.94 -6.20 12.01
N HIS A 246 12.06 -5.70 11.51
CA HIS A 246 12.12 -4.61 10.55
C HIS A 246 12.38 -5.18 9.17
N LEU A 247 11.53 -4.79 8.22
CA LEU A 247 11.65 -5.20 6.83
C LEU A 247 12.24 -4.06 6.00
N PRO A 248 13.10 -4.39 5.02
CA PRO A 248 13.68 -3.40 4.13
C PRO A 248 12.66 -3.01 3.06
N PHE A 249 12.37 -1.72 2.99
CA PHE A 249 11.53 -1.11 1.96
C PHE A 249 12.34 -0.10 1.16
N GLU A 250 11.88 0.19 -0.03
CA GLU A 250 12.29 1.35 -0.82
C GLU A 250 11.09 2.23 -1.11
N TYR A 251 11.32 3.53 -1.31
CA TYR A 251 10.26 4.44 -1.73
C TYR A 251 10.67 5.20 -2.99
N ALA A 252 9.67 5.61 -3.75
CA ALA A 252 9.82 6.52 -4.88
C ALA A 252 8.72 7.57 -4.88
N LEU A 253 9.12 8.84 -4.97
CA LEU A 253 8.25 9.95 -5.35
C LEU A 253 8.40 10.18 -6.84
N VAL A 254 7.32 10.03 -7.58
CA VAL A 254 7.36 10.11 -9.04
C VAL A 254 6.24 10.98 -9.61
N ARG A 255 6.44 11.48 -10.83
CA ARG A 255 5.41 12.13 -11.64
C ARG A 255 5.49 11.70 -13.10
N ARG A 256 4.43 11.96 -13.83
CA ARG A 256 4.46 11.77 -15.29
C ARG A 256 5.44 12.72 -15.95
N HIS A 257 6.08 12.26 -17.03
CA HIS A 257 6.70 13.19 -17.96
C HIS A 257 5.60 14.07 -18.59
N ALA A 258 5.87 15.37 -18.63
CA ALA A 258 4.98 16.30 -19.30
C ALA A 258 5.00 16.08 -20.82
#